data_3569c075ed6ec20cb9acc5349ab4dad4
#
_entry.id   3569c075ed6ec20cb9acc5349ab4dad4
#
_cell.length_a   1.000
_cell.length_b   1.000
_cell.length_c   1.000
_cell.angle_alpha   90.00
_cell.angle_beta   90.00
_cell.angle_gamma   90.00
#
_symmetry.space_group_name_H-M   'P 1'
#
loop_
_entity.id
_entity.type
_entity.pdbx_description
1 polymer ?
#
loop_
_entity_poly.entity_id
_entity_poly.type
_entity_poly.pdbx_seq_one_letter_code
_entity_poly.pdbx_strand_id
1 'polypeptide(L)'
;MQRKKKTRTNLKKLGCLFEAFLAAIFLDMNKINVNDDKNWFKNIFVVGPGFQMVQKFLENVFEKHINWKELLENYTNHKNTLQIILQKEFKTTPIYKEIDNYSEEYGYNMGVFLCLGKKHYNLKLSQAHKFENLEKVKDIYENNGSVYVLLGSSKHKIKKKAEQRACEII
;
A
#
# COMPACT_ATOMS: atom_id res chain seq x y z
N MET A 1 7.48 34.32 -7.17
CA MET A 1 7.17 33.38 -8.26
C MET A 1 7.45 31.89 -7.95
N GLN A 2 8.27 31.55 -6.96
CA GLN A 2 8.63 30.16 -6.60
C GLN A 2 7.52 29.35 -5.88
N ARG A 3 6.57 29.98 -5.17
CA ARG A 3 5.48 29.27 -4.46
C ARG A 3 4.48 28.53 -5.37
N LYS A 4 4.21 29.03 -6.59
CA LYS A 4 3.27 28.41 -7.55
C LYS A 4 3.78 27.11 -8.16
N LYS A 5 5.11 26.95 -8.34
CA LYS A 5 5.72 25.73 -8.90
C LYS A 5 5.62 24.52 -7.94
N LYS A 6 5.79 24.76 -6.63
CA LYS A 6 5.76 23.72 -5.60
C LYS A 6 4.37 23.05 -5.42
N THR A 7 3.28 23.74 -5.77
CA THR A 7 1.91 23.20 -5.63
C THR A 7 1.55 22.27 -6.78
N ARG A 8 2.02 22.56 -8.02
CA ARG A 8 1.75 21.72 -9.21
C ARG A 8 2.47 20.36 -9.19
N THR A 9 3.52 20.22 -8.40
CA THR A 9 4.31 18.98 -8.26
C THR A 9 3.98 18.19 -6.98
N ASN A 10 3.09 18.69 -6.13
CA ASN A 10 2.70 18.02 -4.90
C ASN A 10 1.53 17.07 -5.19
N LEU A 11 1.86 15.79 -5.42
CA LEU A 11 0.90 14.72 -5.76
C LEU A 11 -0.24 14.60 -4.75
N LYS A 12 0.04 14.79 -3.44
CA LYS A 12 -1.01 14.74 -2.40
C LYS A 12 -2.04 15.85 -2.60
N LYS A 13 -1.59 17.09 -2.87
CA LYS A 13 -2.52 18.21 -3.12
C LYS A 13 -3.29 18.06 -4.42
N LEU A 14 -2.65 17.49 -5.45
CA LEU A 14 -3.32 17.18 -6.72
C LEU A 14 -4.38 16.09 -6.52
N GLY A 15 -4.09 15.06 -5.73
CA GLY A 15 -5.06 14.02 -5.37
C GLY A 15 -6.28 14.60 -4.65
N CYS A 16 -6.08 15.41 -3.59
CA CYS A 16 -7.19 16.08 -2.90
C CYS A 16 -8.00 17.01 -3.81
N LEU A 17 -7.35 17.71 -4.75
CA LEU A 17 -8.05 18.54 -5.72
C LEU A 17 -8.90 17.70 -6.68
N PHE A 18 -8.40 16.57 -7.12
CA PHE A 18 -9.12 15.64 -7.98
C PHE A 18 -10.34 15.03 -7.26
N GLU A 19 -10.17 14.59 -6.01
CA GLU A 19 -11.27 14.10 -5.17
C GLU A 19 -12.36 15.19 -4.98
N ALA A 20 -11.97 16.42 -4.68
CA ALA A 20 -12.90 17.54 -4.55
C ALA A 20 -13.64 17.84 -5.86
N PHE A 21 -12.97 17.71 -7.00
CA PHE A 21 -13.58 17.89 -8.32
C PHE A 21 -14.63 16.81 -8.61
N LEU A 22 -14.33 15.53 -8.29
CA LEU A 22 -15.31 14.44 -8.42
C LEU A 22 -16.54 14.68 -7.54
N ALA A 23 -16.32 15.12 -6.30
CA ALA A 23 -17.42 15.47 -5.40
C ALA A 23 -18.27 16.63 -5.94
N ALA A 24 -17.65 17.64 -6.56
CA ALA A 24 -18.36 18.74 -7.17
C ALA A 24 -19.25 18.29 -8.35
N ILE A 25 -18.73 17.41 -9.23
CA ILE A 25 -19.53 16.81 -10.33
C ILE A 25 -20.72 16.04 -9.74
N PHE A 26 -20.47 15.21 -8.71
CA PHE A 26 -21.51 14.42 -8.07
C PHE A 26 -22.63 15.30 -7.50
N LEU A 27 -22.27 16.33 -6.74
CA LEU A 27 -23.23 17.25 -6.14
C LEU A 27 -24.00 18.07 -7.18
N ASP A 28 -23.31 18.54 -8.22
CA ASP A 28 -23.92 19.38 -9.25
C ASP A 28 -24.92 18.59 -10.08
N MET A 29 -24.59 17.37 -10.46
CA MET A 29 -25.46 16.48 -11.24
C MET A 29 -26.63 15.91 -10.42
N ASN A 30 -26.57 15.95 -9.09
CA ASN A 30 -27.64 15.53 -8.20
C ASN A 30 -28.58 16.67 -7.78
N LYS A 31 -28.40 17.90 -8.28
CA LYS A 31 -29.32 19.03 -8.07
C LYS A 31 -30.62 18.85 -8.88
N ILE A 32 -31.27 17.72 -8.72
CA ILE A 32 -32.58 17.49 -9.31
C ILE A 32 -33.63 17.89 -8.27
N ASN A 33 -34.43 18.92 -8.56
CA ASN A 33 -35.62 19.24 -7.79
C ASN A 33 -36.65 18.12 -8.02
N VAL A 34 -36.67 17.14 -7.13
CA VAL A 34 -37.73 16.17 -7.10
C VAL A 34 -38.89 16.83 -6.38
N ASN A 35 -40.06 16.96 -7.06
CA ASN A 35 -41.25 17.44 -6.42
C ASN A 35 -41.75 16.34 -5.46
N ASP A 36 -41.39 16.46 -4.21
CA ASP A 36 -41.68 15.47 -3.14
C ASP A 36 -42.49 16.17 -2.06
N ASP A 37 -43.77 16.41 -2.36
CA ASP A 37 -44.74 17.08 -1.47
C ASP A 37 -44.93 16.39 -0.12
N LYS A 38 -44.57 15.11 -0.02
CA LYS A 38 -44.65 14.31 1.19
C LYS A 38 -43.31 13.97 1.83
N ASN A 39 -42.23 14.51 1.38
CA ASN A 39 -40.86 14.21 1.84
C ASN A 39 -40.54 12.70 1.81
N TRP A 40 -41.13 11.95 0.93
CA TRP A 40 -41.03 10.48 0.86
C TRP A 40 -39.61 10.07 0.42
N PHE A 41 -39.02 10.81 -0.49
CA PHE A 41 -37.67 10.53 -1.03
C PHE A 41 -36.54 11.05 -0.14
N LYS A 42 -36.82 11.88 0.86
CA LYS A 42 -35.77 12.36 1.77
C LYS A 42 -35.04 11.24 2.54
N ASN A 43 -35.70 10.12 2.75
CA ASN A 43 -35.18 8.98 3.50
C ASN A 43 -34.78 7.81 2.59
N ILE A 44 -34.95 7.93 1.27
CA ILE A 44 -34.55 6.90 0.30
C ILE A 44 -33.24 7.35 -0.30
N PHE A 45 -32.19 6.54 -0.14
CA PHE A 45 -30.93 6.75 -0.82
C PHE A 45 -31.12 6.49 -2.31
N VAL A 46 -31.43 7.52 -3.07
CA VAL A 46 -31.50 7.45 -4.53
C VAL A 46 -30.11 7.66 -5.08
N VAL A 47 -29.55 6.64 -5.72
CA VAL A 47 -28.35 6.77 -6.53
C VAL A 47 -28.73 7.59 -7.75
N GLY A 48 -28.58 8.90 -7.66
CA GLY A 48 -28.91 9.84 -8.73
C GLY A 48 -27.91 9.77 -9.91
N PRO A 49 -28.16 10.54 -10.98
CA PRO A 49 -27.30 10.59 -12.16
C PRO A 49 -25.86 11.06 -11.85
N GLY A 50 -25.66 11.76 -10.74
CA GLY A 50 -24.34 12.22 -10.31
C GLY A 50 -23.34 11.10 -10.14
N PHE A 51 -23.73 9.95 -9.57
CA PHE A 51 -22.85 8.80 -9.44
C PHE A 51 -22.45 8.24 -10.81
N GLN A 52 -23.42 8.06 -11.70
CA GLN A 52 -23.16 7.55 -13.05
C GLN A 52 -22.26 8.50 -13.86
N MET A 53 -22.46 9.80 -13.70
CA MET A 53 -21.63 10.82 -14.39
C MET A 53 -20.19 10.79 -13.87
N VAL A 54 -19.99 10.70 -12.56
CA VAL A 54 -18.63 10.56 -11.97
C VAL A 54 -17.98 9.27 -12.42
N GLN A 55 -18.70 8.16 -12.41
CA GLN A 55 -18.20 6.87 -12.89
C GLN A 55 -17.77 6.97 -14.35
N LYS A 56 -18.62 7.50 -15.23
CA LYS A 56 -18.32 7.66 -16.66
C LYS A 56 -17.12 8.57 -16.90
N PHE A 57 -17.01 9.64 -16.13
CA PHE A 57 -15.86 10.53 -16.18
C PHE A 57 -14.57 9.79 -15.80
N LEU A 58 -14.58 9.00 -14.69
CA LEU A 58 -13.43 8.23 -14.25
C LEU A 58 -13.02 7.16 -15.27
N GLU A 59 -13.98 6.42 -15.82
CA GLU A 59 -13.74 5.43 -16.87
C GLU A 59 -13.02 6.06 -18.07
N ASN A 60 -13.53 7.18 -18.57
CA ASN A 60 -12.93 7.89 -19.69
C ASN A 60 -11.51 8.41 -19.38
N VAL A 61 -11.28 8.94 -18.17
CA VAL A 61 -9.95 9.39 -17.73
C VAL A 61 -8.98 8.21 -17.66
N PHE A 62 -9.41 7.10 -17.10
CA PHE A 62 -8.56 5.92 -16.93
C PHE A 62 -8.23 5.29 -18.29
N GLU A 63 -9.22 5.09 -19.16
CA GLU A 63 -9.00 4.55 -20.49
C GLU A 63 -8.04 5.41 -21.34
N LYS A 64 -8.16 6.74 -21.20
CA LYS A 64 -7.33 7.68 -21.97
C LYS A 64 -5.89 7.82 -21.45
N HIS A 65 -5.69 7.72 -20.14
CA HIS A 65 -4.44 8.12 -19.50
C HIS A 65 -3.69 6.99 -18.79
N ILE A 66 -4.30 5.81 -18.60
CA ILE A 66 -3.67 4.67 -17.93
C ILE A 66 -3.37 3.57 -18.94
N ASN A 67 -2.10 3.25 -19.09
CA ASN A 67 -1.68 2.03 -19.77
C ASN A 67 -1.76 0.86 -18.77
N TRP A 68 -2.88 0.15 -18.76
CA TRP A 68 -3.12 -0.97 -17.86
C TRP A 68 -2.09 -2.09 -17.99
N LYS A 69 -1.63 -2.36 -19.21
CA LYS A 69 -0.61 -3.38 -19.46
C LYS A 69 0.70 -3.01 -18.77
N GLU A 70 1.18 -1.80 -18.97
CA GLU A 70 2.40 -1.30 -18.34
C GLU A 70 2.28 -1.25 -16.81
N LEU A 71 1.10 -0.86 -16.29
CA LEU A 71 0.84 -0.83 -14.86
C LEU A 71 0.90 -2.22 -14.22
N LEU A 72 0.40 -3.25 -14.91
CA LEU A 72 0.43 -4.64 -14.45
C LEU A 72 1.82 -5.25 -14.56
N GLU A 73 2.55 -4.95 -15.66
CA GLU A 73 3.93 -5.40 -15.86
C GLU A 73 4.90 -4.76 -14.85
N ASN A 74 4.66 -3.49 -14.47
CA ASN A 74 5.48 -2.74 -13.52
C ASN A 74 4.89 -2.70 -12.11
N TYR A 75 4.30 -3.82 -11.66
CA TYR A 75 3.75 -3.90 -10.31
C TYR A 75 4.86 -3.79 -9.27
N THR A 76 4.94 -2.65 -8.58
CA THR A 76 6.04 -2.31 -7.66
C THR A 76 5.68 -2.45 -6.18
N ASN A 77 4.50 -3.01 -5.85
CA ASN A 77 4.11 -3.15 -4.45
C ASN A 77 4.59 -4.46 -3.83
N HIS A 78 5.92 -4.64 -3.84
CA HIS A 78 6.58 -5.85 -3.32
C HIS A 78 6.22 -6.15 -1.86
N LYS A 79 5.96 -5.12 -1.03
CA LYS A 79 5.48 -5.33 0.36
C LYS A 79 4.15 -6.08 0.41
N ASN A 80 3.20 -5.70 -0.42
CA ASN A 80 1.89 -6.37 -0.46
C ASN A 80 2.01 -7.79 -1.01
N THR A 81 2.81 -7.98 -2.06
CA THR A 81 3.09 -9.31 -2.62
C THR A 81 3.67 -10.24 -1.57
N LEU A 82 4.72 -9.81 -0.87
CA LEU A 82 5.35 -10.59 0.19
C LEU A 82 4.37 -10.90 1.32
N GLN A 83 3.56 -9.91 1.74
CA GLN A 83 2.55 -10.12 2.77
C GLN A 83 1.53 -11.18 2.36
N ILE A 84 1.03 -11.16 1.13
CA ILE A 84 0.09 -12.16 0.60
C ILE A 84 0.72 -13.56 0.63
N ILE A 85 1.97 -13.68 0.18
CA ILE A 85 2.70 -14.97 0.20
C ILE A 85 2.82 -15.49 1.62
N LEU A 86 3.32 -14.69 2.56
CA LEU A 86 3.51 -15.11 3.95
C LEU A 86 2.19 -15.40 4.67
N GLN A 87 1.13 -14.67 4.37
CA GLN A 87 -0.21 -14.96 4.90
C GLN A 87 -0.77 -16.27 4.36
N LYS A 88 -0.54 -16.56 3.08
CA LYS A 88 -0.98 -17.81 2.46
C LYS A 88 -0.23 -19.01 3.02
N GLU A 89 1.10 -18.95 3.07
CA GLU A 89 1.96 -20.06 3.45
C GLU A 89 2.05 -20.30 4.97
N PHE A 90 2.11 -19.23 5.75
CA PHE A 90 2.43 -19.29 7.20
C PHE A 90 1.36 -18.65 8.10
N LYS A 91 0.29 -18.12 7.55
CA LYS A 91 -0.78 -17.41 8.29
C LYS A 91 -0.25 -16.25 9.17
N THR A 92 0.83 -15.62 8.75
CA THR A 92 1.50 -14.51 9.46
C THR A 92 1.82 -13.35 8.53
N THR A 93 2.27 -12.25 9.10
CA THR A 93 2.67 -11.04 8.38
C THR A 93 4.17 -10.77 8.53
N PRO A 94 4.82 -10.15 7.53
CA PRO A 94 6.22 -9.77 7.64
C PRO A 94 6.42 -8.70 8.72
N ILE A 95 7.58 -8.73 9.39
CA ILE A 95 8.00 -7.79 10.43
C ILE A 95 9.10 -6.92 9.85
N TYR A 96 8.96 -5.60 9.98
CA TYR A 96 9.95 -4.62 9.53
C TYR A 96 10.69 -4.04 10.72
N LYS A 97 12.02 -4.19 10.76
CA LYS A 97 12.88 -3.62 11.80
C LYS A 97 14.06 -2.89 11.20
N GLU A 98 14.51 -1.84 11.86
CA GLU A 98 15.81 -1.22 11.55
C GLU A 98 16.91 -2.17 12.00
N ILE A 99 17.86 -2.44 11.10
CA ILE A 99 19.02 -3.29 11.38
C ILE A 99 20.10 -2.46 12.07
N ASP A 100 20.34 -1.25 11.56
CA ASP A 100 21.30 -0.29 12.08
C ASP A 100 20.62 1.05 12.33
N ASN A 101 21.22 1.90 13.15
CA ASN A 101 20.79 3.29 13.34
C ASN A 101 20.86 4.05 12.01
N TYR A 102 20.01 5.07 11.87
CA TYR A 102 20.03 5.95 10.72
C TYR A 102 21.43 6.56 10.48
N SER A 103 21.87 6.53 9.25
CA SER A 103 23.12 7.17 8.81
C SER A 103 22.82 8.24 7.75
N GLU A 104 23.48 9.39 7.83
CA GLU A 104 23.34 10.44 6.82
C GLU A 104 23.79 9.97 5.43
N GLU A 105 24.77 9.08 5.37
CA GLU A 105 25.33 8.54 4.13
C GLU A 105 24.37 7.56 3.45
N TYR A 106 23.83 6.59 4.18
CA TYR A 106 23.04 5.48 3.62
C TYR A 106 21.55 5.56 3.93
N GLY A 107 21.15 6.39 4.90
CA GLY A 107 19.79 6.52 5.38
C GLY A 107 19.40 5.39 6.34
N TYR A 108 18.18 4.87 6.19
CA TYR A 108 17.63 3.76 6.97
C TYR A 108 18.07 2.42 6.38
N ASN A 109 18.58 1.52 7.22
CA ASN A 109 18.84 0.12 6.89
C ASN A 109 17.67 -0.72 7.43
N MET A 110 16.75 -1.12 6.55
CA MET A 110 15.54 -1.86 6.93
C MET A 110 15.67 -3.33 6.59
N GLY A 111 15.40 -4.18 7.60
CA GLY A 111 15.25 -5.62 7.44
C GLY A 111 13.79 -6.06 7.45
N VAL A 112 13.50 -7.06 6.64
CA VAL A 112 12.22 -7.76 6.59
C VAL A 112 12.39 -9.13 7.22
N PHE A 113 11.59 -9.44 8.23
CA PHE A 113 11.73 -10.66 9.00
C PHE A 113 10.44 -11.48 9.00
N LEU A 114 10.60 -12.79 9.05
CA LEU A 114 9.54 -13.75 9.33
C LEU A 114 9.77 -14.33 10.73
N CYS A 115 8.72 -14.33 11.55
CA CYS A 115 8.74 -14.91 12.89
C CYS A 115 7.54 -15.83 13.09
N LEU A 116 7.79 -17.09 13.42
CA LEU A 116 6.77 -18.10 13.70
C LEU A 116 7.01 -18.70 15.08
N GLY A 117 5.94 -19.01 15.80
CA GLY A 117 5.99 -19.72 17.08
C GLY A 117 6.52 -18.93 18.28
N LYS A 118 7.02 -17.70 18.08
CA LYS A 118 7.55 -16.81 19.14
C LYS A 118 7.05 -15.38 18.99
N LYS A 119 7.03 -14.65 20.13
CA LYS A 119 6.75 -13.21 20.10
C LYS A 119 7.99 -12.45 19.64
N HIS A 120 7.89 -11.70 18.55
CA HIS A 120 9.00 -11.04 17.85
C HIS A 120 9.66 -9.88 18.62
N TYR A 121 8.99 -9.29 19.62
CA TYR A 121 9.53 -8.13 20.36
C TYR A 121 10.70 -8.51 21.27
N ASN A 122 10.83 -9.77 21.66
CA ASN A 122 11.90 -10.27 22.53
C ASN A 122 13.10 -10.83 21.76
N LEU A 123 13.05 -10.82 20.40
CA LEU A 123 14.11 -11.40 19.58
C LEU A 123 15.11 -10.34 19.15
N LYS A 124 16.41 -10.63 19.41
CA LYS A 124 17.52 -9.80 18.93
C LYS A 124 17.76 -10.09 17.43
N LEU A 125 18.23 -9.08 16.70
CA LEU A 125 18.56 -9.22 15.27
C LEU A 125 19.61 -10.32 15.02
N SER A 126 20.57 -10.48 15.93
CA SER A 126 21.62 -11.51 15.88
C SER A 126 21.09 -12.96 15.97
N GLN A 127 19.83 -13.15 16.36
CA GLN A 127 19.21 -14.46 16.46
C GLN A 127 18.45 -14.86 15.16
N ALA A 128 18.41 -13.97 14.17
CA ALA A 128 17.74 -14.25 12.92
C ALA A 128 18.60 -15.17 12.04
N HIS A 129 18.01 -16.26 11.56
CA HIS A 129 18.61 -17.08 10.52
C HIS A 129 18.58 -16.33 9.18
N LYS A 130 19.53 -16.63 8.31
CA LYS A 130 19.50 -16.14 6.93
C LYS A 130 18.44 -16.93 6.14
N PHE A 131 17.71 -16.22 5.29
CA PHE A 131 16.75 -16.84 4.37
C PHE A 131 17.48 -17.57 3.25
N GLU A 132 17.06 -18.80 2.97
CA GLU A 132 17.51 -19.59 1.83
C GLU A 132 16.33 -19.90 0.91
N ASN A 133 15.31 -20.55 1.44
CA ASN A 133 14.06 -20.84 0.74
C ASN A 133 12.92 -21.09 1.74
N LEU A 134 11.69 -21.14 1.25
CA LEU A 134 10.50 -21.34 2.08
C LEU A 134 10.40 -22.75 2.67
N GLU A 135 10.91 -23.78 1.96
CA GLU A 135 10.90 -25.16 2.44
C GLU A 135 11.78 -25.30 3.68
N LYS A 136 12.99 -24.74 3.65
CA LYS A 136 13.90 -24.75 4.80
C LYS A 136 13.34 -24.00 6.01
N VAL A 137 12.57 -22.95 5.79
CA VAL A 137 11.86 -22.24 6.88
C VAL A 137 10.80 -23.15 7.49
N LYS A 138 10.05 -23.92 6.69
CA LYS A 138 9.06 -24.89 7.18
C LYS A 138 9.74 -26.00 7.97
N ASP A 139 10.83 -26.57 7.47
CA ASP A 139 11.60 -27.63 8.15
C ASP A 139 12.11 -27.16 9.53
N ILE A 140 12.70 -25.95 9.59
CA ILE A 140 13.17 -25.39 10.87
C ILE A 140 12.01 -25.16 11.84
N TYR A 141 10.87 -24.69 11.34
CA TYR A 141 9.69 -24.46 12.15
C TYR A 141 9.10 -25.76 12.68
N GLU A 142 8.99 -26.80 11.86
CA GLU A 142 8.49 -28.11 12.25
C GLU A 142 9.38 -28.78 13.28
N ASN A 143 10.71 -28.69 13.11
CA ASN A 143 11.67 -29.30 14.03
C ASN A 143 11.79 -28.56 15.38
N ASN A 144 11.70 -27.21 15.39
CA ASN A 144 11.99 -26.40 16.56
C ASN A 144 10.74 -25.74 17.19
N GLY A 145 9.56 -25.86 16.56
CA GLY A 145 8.32 -25.19 16.98
C GLY A 145 8.37 -23.65 16.86
N SER A 146 9.50 -23.11 16.38
CA SER A 146 9.65 -21.67 16.18
C SER A 146 10.79 -21.36 15.23
N VAL A 147 10.63 -20.25 14.46
CA VAL A 147 11.68 -19.75 13.56
C VAL A 147 11.68 -18.24 13.51
N TYR A 148 12.86 -17.64 13.41
CA TYR A 148 13.06 -16.22 13.17
C TYR A 148 14.09 -16.05 12.06
N VAL A 149 13.66 -15.49 10.93
CA VAL A 149 14.46 -15.41 9.70
C VAL A 149 14.49 -14.00 9.18
N LEU A 150 15.68 -13.52 8.79
CA LEU A 150 15.85 -12.32 7.98
C LEU A 150 15.63 -12.71 6.50
N LEU A 151 14.53 -12.27 5.93
CA LEU A 151 14.16 -12.53 4.53
C LEU A 151 14.99 -11.67 3.57
N GLY A 152 15.12 -10.39 3.85
CA GLY A 152 15.89 -9.45 3.04
C GLY A 152 16.15 -8.14 3.75
N SER A 153 17.07 -7.34 3.25
CA SER A 153 17.37 -6.02 3.81
C SER A 153 17.80 -5.04 2.72
N SER A 154 17.51 -3.76 2.94
CA SER A 154 17.91 -2.71 2.00
C SER A 154 18.08 -1.36 2.70
N LYS A 155 18.92 -0.51 2.10
CA LYS A 155 19.22 0.85 2.57
C LYS A 155 18.57 1.90 1.67
N HIS A 156 17.96 2.91 2.28
CA HIS A 156 17.42 4.06 1.54
C HIS A 156 17.20 5.26 2.47
N LYS A 157 17.34 6.49 1.96
CA LYS A 157 17.09 7.74 2.71
C LYS A 157 15.65 7.89 3.23
N ILE A 158 14.71 7.21 2.62
CA ILE A 158 13.30 7.19 3.03
C ILE A 158 12.96 5.79 3.54
N LYS A 159 12.54 5.66 4.79
CA LYS A 159 12.23 4.39 5.46
C LYS A 159 11.30 3.49 4.65
N LYS A 160 10.15 4.02 4.19
CA LYS A 160 9.20 3.26 3.37
C LYS A 160 9.79 2.71 2.07
N LYS A 161 10.74 3.43 1.45
CA LYS A 161 11.42 2.96 0.25
C LYS A 161 12.45 1.88 0.56
N ALA A 162 13.14 1.97 1.71
CA ALA A 162 14.02 0.91 2.19
C ALA A 162 13.24 -0.40 2.41
N GLU A 163 12.10 -0.33 3.09
CA GLU A 163 11.22 -1.48 3.30
C GLU A 163 10.72 -2.09 1.98
N GLN A 164 10.30 -1.26 1.02
CA GLN A 164 9.83 -1.72 -0.29
C GLN A 164 10.93 -2.44 -1.06
N ARG A 165 12.15 -1.86 -1.10
CA ARG A 165 13.32 -2.47 -1.74
C ARG A 165 13.77 -3.76 -1.03
N ALA A 166 13.68 -3.81 0.29
CA ALA A 166 13.98 -5.03 1.03
C ALA A 166 13.03 -6.19 0.68
N CYS A 167 11.77 -5.88 0.32
CA CYS A 167 10.82 -6.88 -0.17
C CYS A 167 11.02 -7.24 -1.65
N GLU A 168 11.60 -6.36 -2.45
CA GLU A 168 11.90 -6.60 -3.88
C GLU A 168 13.00 -7.63 -4.09
N ILE A 169 13.91 -7.75 -3.13
CA ILE A 169 15.08 -8.65 -3.20
C ILE A 169 14.72 -10.11 -2.85
N ILE A 170 13.57 -10.31 -2.22
CA ILE A 170 13.07 -11.62 -1.76
C ILE A 170 12.33 -12.34 -2.89
#